data_1f2f7964c7ab7a478bf10b7fde3f33bd
#
_entry.id   1f2f7964c7ab7a478bf10b7fde3f33bd
#
_cell.length_a   1.000
_cell.length_b   1.000
_cell.length_c   1.000
_cell.angle_alpha   90.00
_cell.angle_beta   90.00
_cell.angle_gamma   90.00
#
_symmetry.space_group_name_H-M   'P 1'
#
loop_
_entity.id
_entity.type
_entity.pdbx_description
1 polymer ?
#
loop_
_entity_poly.entity_id
_entity_poly.type
_entity_poly.pdbx_seq_one_letter_code
_entity_poly.pdbx_strand_id
1 'polypeptide(L)'
;MKKLSLLFGVLLLSGCSWFSDEEDAAITPAELVDFSSEVSVERSWSKKVGSGTKNYLVSLRPSASSDTSFAADYEGQVMALNPSNGQTNWQVDLETMISGGVGYGAS
;
A
#
# COMPACT_ATOMS: atom_id res chain seq x y z
N MET A 1 -29.92 36.15 52.83
CA MET A 1 -30.26 35.71 51.46
C MET A 1 -29.04 35.72 50.49
N LYS A 2 -28.09 36.61 50.66
CA LYS A 2 -26.89 36.62 49.78
C LYS A 2 -25.96 35.42 49.94
N LYS A 3 -25.94 34.77 51.10
CA LYS A 3 -25.08 33.58 51.34
C LYS A 3 -25.64 32.28 50.79
N LEU A 4 -26.95 32.18 50.59
CA LEU A 4 -27.60 30.98 50.00
C LEU A 4 -27.39 30.95 48.49
N SER A 5 -27.32 32.10 47.81
CA SER A 5 -27.05 32.20 46.38
C SER A 5 -25.61 31.77 46.03
N LEU A 6 -24.65 32.04 46.94
CA LEU A 6 -23.25 31.64 46.74
C LEU A 6 -23.04 30.15 46.90
N LEU A 7 -23.82 29.47 47.79
CA LEU A 7 -23.76 28.04 47.99
C LEU A 7 -24.34 27.27 46.78
N PHE A 8 -25.34 27.82 46.10
CA PHE A 8 -25.95 27.25 44.92
C PHE A 8 -25.05 27.30 43.67
N GLY A 9 -24.18 28.34 43.61
CA GLY A 9 -23.22 28.50 42.49
C GLY A 9 -22.05 27.52 42.55
N VAL A 10 -21.66 27.02 43.72
CA VAL A 10 -20.54 26.11 43.89
C VAL A 10 -20.93 24.63 43.53
N LEU A 11 -22.21 24.30 43.63
CA LEU A 11 -22.69 22.94 43.33
C LEU A 11 -22.76 22.62 41.84
N LEU A 12 -22.66 23.63 40.96
CA LEU A 12 -22.77 23.40 39.51
C LEU A 12 -21.42 23.12 38.79
N LEU A 13 -20.30 23.18 39.53
CA LEU A 13 -18.97 22.97 38.96
C LEU A 13 -18.43 21.55 39.15
N SER A 14 -19.15 20.65 39.82
CA SER A 14 -18.69 19.28 40.10
C SER A 14 -19.21 18.23 39.09
N GLY A 15 -19.74 18.65 37.95
CA GLY A 15 -20.45 17.81 37.02
C GLY A 15 -19.66 17.27 35.81
N CYS A 16 -18.34 17.38 35.75
CA CYS A 16 -17.59 17.01 34.56
C CYS A 16 -16.62 15.81 34.71
N SER A 17 -16.72 15.01 35.76
CA SER A 17 -15.80 13.88 35.93
C SER A 17 -16.41 12.50 35.69
N TRP A 18 -17.65 12.42 35.20
CA TRP A 18 -18.29 11.12 34.96
C TRP A 18 -18.16 10.61 33.50
N PHE A 19 -17.60 11.41 32.60
CA PHE A 19 -17.53 11.06 31.17
C PHE A 19 -16.12 10.71 30.68
N SER A 20 -15.19 10.39 31.54
CA SER A 20 -13.82 10.06 31.14
C SER A 20 -13.35 8.74 31.75
N ASP A 21 -14.10 7.66 31.50
CA ASP A 21 -13.61 6.31 31.67
C ASP A 21 -14.29 5.36 30.67
N GLU A 22 -14.35 5.74 29.41
CA GLU A 22 -14.11 4.75 28.38
C GLU A 22 -12.62 4.87 28.08
N GLU A 23 -11.82 4.08 28.75
CA GLU A 23 -10.55 3.66 28.23
C GLU A 23 -10.85 3.18 26.81
N ASP A 24 -10.53 4.03 25.81
CA ASP A 24 -10.25 3.52 24.49
C ASP A 24 -9.34 2.32 24.74
N ALA A 25 -9.91 1.14 24.61
CA ALA A 25 -9.12 -0.07 24.56
C ALA A 25 -8.18 0.17 23.38
N ALA A 26 -7.05 0.80 23.68
CA ALA A 26 -6.01 1.03 22.72
C ALA A 26 -5.78 -0.33 22.10
N ILE A 27 -6.16 -0.48 20.83
CA ILE A 27 -5.89 -1.69 20.08
C ILE A 27 -4.38 -1.80 20.09
N THR A 28 -3.84 -2.41 21.14
CA THR A 28 -2.42 -2.68 21.23
C THR A 28 -2.10 -3.58 20.04
N PRO A 29 -1.19 -3.15 19.15
CA PRO A 29 -0.78 -4.00 18.06
C PRO A 29 -0.38 -5.37 18.61
N ALA A 30 -0.84 -6.44 17.95
CA ALA A 30 -0.45 -7.78 18.35
C ALA A 30 1.09 -7.87 18.37
N GLU A 31 1.62 -8.45 19.42
CA GLU A 31 3.06 -8.70 19.53
C GLU A 31 3.48 -9.62 18.38
N LEU A 32 4.49 -9.19 17.61
CA LEU A 32 5.05 -10.01 16.56
C LEU A 32 5.80 -11.18 17.19
N VAL A 33 5.28 -12.37 16.95
CA VAL A 33 5.96 -13.60 17.37
C VAL A 33 7.10 -13.91 16.41
N ASP A 34 8.24 -14.27 16.93
CA ASP A 34 9.33 -14.78 16.13
C ASP A 34 8.92 -16.10 15.47
N PHE A 35 9.02 -16.14 14.16
CA PHE A 35 8.77 -17.38 13.41
C PHE A 35 10.02 -17.75 12.62
N SER A 36 10.30 -19.04 12.53
CA SER A 36 11.33 -19.56 11.65
C SER A 36 10.76 -19.65 10.23
N SER A 37 11.47 -19.09 9.26
CA SER A 37 11.10 -19.20 7.85
C SER A 37 11.29 -20.65 7.40
N GLU A 38 10.20 -21.28 6.99
CA GLU A 38 10.25 -22.66 6.43
C GLU A 38 10.65 -22.68 4.95
N VAL A 39 10.55 -21.53 4.27
CA VAL A 39 10.87 -21.39 2.86
C VAL A 39 11.87 -20.27 2.67
N SER A 40 12.97 -20.57 2.01
CA SER A 40 13.94 -19.56 1.58
C SER A 40 13.56 -19.06 0.19
N VAL A 41 13.35 -17.75 0.07
CA VAL A 41 13.06 -17.09 -1.21
C VAL A 41 14.26 -16.24 -1.60
N GLU A 42 14.85 -16.56 -2.74
CA GLU A 42 15.99 -15.83 -3.29
C GLU A 42 15.59 -15.08 -4.56
N ARG A 43 16.19 -13.91 -4.74
CA ARG A 43 15.99 -13.12 -5.96
C ARG A 43 16.85 -13.67 -7.08
N SER A 44 16.22 -14.28 -8.10
CA SER A 44 16.94 -14.76 -9.29
C SER A 44 17.45 -13.60 -10.15
N TRP A 45 16.61 -12.61 -10.40
CA TRP A 45 16.97 -11.43 -11.18
C TRP A 45 16.11 -10.22 -10.84
N SER A 46 16.46 -9.07 -11.37
CA SER A 46 15.71 -7.83 -11.24
C SER A 46 15.85 -7.01 -12.52
N LYS A 47 14.78 -6.37 -12.96
CA LYS A 47 14.77 -5.51 -14.15
C LYS A 47 14.03 -4.22 -13.85
N LYS A 48 14.64 -3.10 -14.23
CA LYS A 48 13.96 -1.81 -14.23
C LYS A 48 13.14 -1.67 -15.51
N VAL A 49 11.87 -1.30 -15.38
CA VAL A 49 10.97 -1.01 -16.48
C VAL A 49 10.78 0.50 -16.59
N GLY A 50 11.40 1.10 -17.61
CA GLY A 50 11.33 2.53 -17.90
C GLY A 50 11.47 3.43 -16.68
N SER A 51 10.58 4.39 -16.56
CA SER A 51 10.48 5.33 -15.42
C SER A 51 9.60 4.82 -14.27
N GLY A 52 9.05 3.62 -14.38
CA GLY A 52 8.13 3.05 -13.39
C GLY A 52 6.83 3.85 -13.28
N THR A 53 6.35 4.02 -12.05
CA THR A 53 5.12 4.78 -11.78
C THR A 53 5.37 6.28 -11.58
N LYS A 54 6.63 6.70 -11.50
CA LYS A 54 7.01 8.03 -10.99
C LYS A 54 6.34 8.29 -9.62
N ASN A 55 5.72 9.45 -9.44
CA ASN A 55 5.00 9.80 -8.22
C ASN A 55 3.48 9.70 -8.39
N TYR A 56 3.02 8.97 -9.39
CA TYR A 56 1.59 8.81 -9.67
C TYR A 56 1.03 7.57 -8.97
N LEU A 57 -0.19 7.69 -8.44
CA LEU A 57 -0.93 6.60 -7.84
C LEU A 57 -1.59 5.76 -8.93
N VAL A 58 -0.77 5.00 -9.66
CA VAL A 58 -1.21 4.11 -10.73
C VAL A 58 -0.88 2.66 -10.39
N SER A 59 -1.69 1.74 -10.87
CA SER A 59 -1.53 0.31 -10.64
C SER A 59 -1.04 -0.39 -11.90
N LEU A 60 0.24 -0.33 -12.16
CA LEU A 60 0.90 -0.97 -13.30
C LEU A 60 1.18 -2.44 -12.97
N ARG A 61 0.18 -3.30 -13.15
CA ARG A 61 0.32 -4.73 -12.88
C ARG A 61 1.01 -5.42 -14.04
N PRO A 62 2.11 -6.15 -13.80
CA PRO A 62 2.70 -7.02 -14.81
C PRO A 62 1.80 -8.23 -15.07
N SER A 63 1.98 -8.86 -16.22
CA SER A 63 1.38 -10.14 -16.56
C SER A 63 2.45 -11.11 -17.06
N ALA A 64 2.16 -12.39 -17.05
CA ALA A 64 3.09 -13.39 -17.51
C ALA A 64 2.35 -14.55 -18.18
N SER A 65 2.97 -15.08 -19.24
CA SER A 65 2.69 -16.41 -19.79
C SER A 65 3.73 -17.41 -19.28
N SER A 66 3.73 -18.62 -19.82
CA SER A 66 4.72 -19.65 -19.49
C SER A 66 6.17 -19.26 -19.84
N ASP A 67 6.35 -18.43 -20.85
CA ASP A 67 7.64 -18.13 -21.48
C ASP A 67 7.97 -16.64 -21.58
N THR A 68 7.04 -15.76 -21.22
CA THR A 68 7.23 -14.32 -21.35
C THR A 68 6.55 -13.58 -20.21
N SER A 69 7.26 -12.62 -19.61
CA SER A 69 6.71 -11.68 -18.65
C SER A 69 6.57 -10.30 -19.31
N PHE A 70 5.44 -9.64 -19.09
CA PHE A 70 5.13 -8.33 -19.65
C PHE A 70 5.01 -7.30 -18.56
N ALA A 71 5.61 -6.14 -18.77
CA ALA A 71 5.52 -5.02 -17.86
C ALA A 71 5.48 -3.69 -18.64
N ALA A 72 4.88 -2.69 -18.04
CA ALA A 72 4.84 -1.35 -18.61
C ALA A 72 5.20 -0.30 -17.56
N ASP A 73 5.65 0.87 -18.03
CA ASP A 73 5.79 2.04 -17.20
C ASP A 73 4.65 3.05 -17.44
N TYR A 74 4.63 4.09 -16.62
CA TYR A 74 3.63 5.15 -16.74
C TYR A 74 3.73 5.96 -18.05
N GLU A 75 4.92 6.09 -18.62
CA GLU A 75 5.16 6.92 -19.81
C GLU A 75 4.80 6.23 -21.12
N GLY A 76 4.46 4.95 -21.09
CA GLY A 76 4.03 4.21 -22.28
C GLY A 76 5.01 3.16 -22.77
N GLN A 77 6.12 2.96 -22.06
CA GLN A 77 7.08 1.93 -22.42
C GLN A 77 6.55 0.57 -21.99
N VAL A 78 6.43 -0.36 -22.94
CA VAL A 78 6.03 -1.75 -22.69
C VAL A 78 7.19 -2.66 -23.03
N MET A 79 7.47 -3.63 -22.17
CA MET A 79 8.57 -4.58 -22.31
C MET A 79 8.06 -6.01 -22.18
N ALA A 80 8.59 -6.89 -23.01
CA ALA A 80 8.50 -8.32 -22.86
C ALA A 80 9.86 -8.87 -22.41
N LEU A 81 9.85 -9.66 -21.35
CA LEU A 81 11.03 -10.16 -20.67
C LEU A 81 11.03 -11.69 -20.64
N ASN A 82 12.19 -12.28 -20.72
CA ASN A 82 12.37 -13.69 -20.44
C ASN A 82 12.24 -13.92 -18.91
N PRO A 83 11.30 -14.75 -18.44
CA PRO A 83 11.08 -14.94 -17.02
C PRO A 83 12.22 -15.64 -16.29
N SER A 84 13.07 -16.39 -17.00
CA SER A 84 14.18 -17.13 -16.41
C SER A 84 15.37 -16.26 -16.04
N ASN A 85 15.62 -15.17 -16.78
CA ASN A 85 16.83 -14.37 -16.63
C ASN A 85 16.60 -12.85 -16.70
N GLY A 86 15.38 -12.39 -16.96
CA GLY A 86 15.04 -10.98 -17.07
C GLY A 86 15.55 -10.27 -18.32
N GLN A 87 16.03 -11.00 -19.32
CA GLN A 87 16.44 -10.41 -20.59
C GLN A 87 15.23 -9.83 -21.34
N THR A 88 15.43 -8.67 -21.97
CA THR A 88 14.41 -8.04 -22.80
C THR A 88 14.31 -8.75 -24.12
N ASN A 89 13.15 -9.34 -24.43
CA ASN A 89 12.85 -9.95 -25.70
C ASN A 89 12.50 -8.86 -26.74
N TRP A 90 11.64 -7.92 -26.34
CA TRP A 90 11.31 -6.74 -27.11
C TRP A 90 10.82 -5.61 -26.19
N GLN A 91 10.79 -4.41 -26.74
CA GLN A 91 10.32 -3.20 -26.07
C GLN A 91 9.67 -2.30 -27.10
N VAL A 92 8.59 -1.62 -26.72
CA VAL A 92 7.89 -0.64 -27.54
C VAL A 92 7.52 0.56 -26.69
N ASP A 93 7.52 1.73 -27.28
CA ASP A 93 6.99 2.96 -26.71
C ASP A 93 5.67 3.30 -27.41
N LEU A 94 4.61 3.38 -26.63
CA LEU A 94 3.27 3.70 -27.13
C LEU A 94 3.02 5.20 -27.25
N GLU A 95 3.97 6.04 -26.82
CA GLU A 95 3.87 7.51 -26.81
C GLU A 95 2.59 8.02 -26.09
N THR A 96 2.11 7.26 -25.11
CA THR A 96 0.90 7.59 -24.34
C THR A 96 1.04 7.11 -22.90
N MET A 97 0.41 7.83 -21.98
CA MET A 97 0.43 7.47 -20.56
C MET A 97 -0.39 6.21 -20.30
N ILE A 98 0.18 5.31 -19.50
CA ILE A 98 -0.45 4.06 -19.07
C ILE A 98 -0.77 4.18 -17.57
N SER A 99 -2.02 3.96 -17.18
CA SER A 99 -2.46 3.96 -15.78
C SER A 99 -2.85 2.57 -15.25
N GLY A 100 -3.11 1.63 -16.13
CA GLY A 100 -3.41 0.24 -15.81
C GLY A 100 -2.26 -0.70 -16.10
N GLY A 101 -2.44 -1.99 -15.82
CA GLY A 101 -1.46 -3.01 -16.12
C GLY A 101 -1.52 -3.50 -17.57
N VAL A 102 -0.60 -4.42 -17.92
CA VAL A 102 -0.60 -5.15 -19.18
C VAL A 102 -1.37 -6.44 -19.03
N GLY A 103 -2.22 -6.74 -20.02
CA GLY A 103 -2.89 -8.03 -20.14
C GLY A 103 -2.19 -8.94 -21.14
N TYR A 104 -2.25 -10.23 -20.91
CA TYR A 104 -1.87 -11.26 -21.85
C TYR A 104 -3.10 -12.09 -22.22
N GLY A 105 -3.33 -12.27 -23.52
CA GLY A 105 -4.39 -13.12 -24.05
C GLY A 105 -3.79 -14.14 -25.00
N ALA A 106 -4.18 -15.42 -24.86
CA ALA A 106 -3.91 -16.42 -25.87
C ALA A 106 -4.87 -16.21 -27.04
N SER A 107 -4.35 -16.09 -28.25
CA SER A 107 -5.11 -16.07 -29.49
C SER A 107 -5.18 -17.48 -30.08
#